data_7af38ba5ef843208ccc02ff438102178
#
_entry.id   7af38ba5ef843208ccc02ff438102178
#
_cell.length_a   1.000
_cell.length_b   1.000
_cell.length_c   1.000
_cell.angle_alpha   90.00
_cell.angle_beta   90.00
_cell.angle_gamma   90.00
#
_symmetry.space_group_name_H-M   'P 1'
#
loop_
_entity.id
_entity.type
_entity.pdbx_description
1 polymer ?
#
loop_
_entity_poly.entity_id
_entity_poly.type
_entity_poly.pdbx_seq_one_letter_code
_entity_poly.pdbx_strand_id
1 'polypeptide(L)'
;KTLPTLGTVTIASDNTYDHLATSGDVITLTIVSSENINTPTVSMLGATTGVTVTQGADASNWTATKTVTGGHSDGTTAFNITFADIAGNNGSAVTSLTGGDDAVTVDKTIPTITTASIASNNSSGDELAVPGNIITLTIVANEDIVEPTVSIATQSATVYIFSDAQYCSSVYSMTFNESNVTI
;
A
#
# COMPACT_ATOMS: atom_id res chain seq x y z
N LYS A 1 -39.67 5.73 -16.80
CA LYS A 1 -39.00 5.78 -15.50
C LYS A 1 -37.55 5.41 -15.72
N THR A 2 -36.65 6.33 -15.50
CA THR A 2 -35.21 6.08 -15.54
C THR A 2 -34.80 5.60 -14.14
N LEU A 3 -33.93 4.61 -14.07
CA LEU A 3 -33.33 4.17 -12.79
C LEU A 3 -31.97 4.88 -12.65
N PRO A 4 -31.58 5.30 -11.44
CA PRO A 4 -30.28 5.89 -11.20
C PRO A 4 -29.16 4.86 -11.43
N THR A 5 -28.04 5.32 -11.93
CA THR A 5 -26.80 4.54 -12.11
C THR A 5 -25.63 5.28 -11.50
N LEU A 6 -24.55 4.57 -11.13
CA LEU A 6 -23.29 5.19 -10.76
C LEU A 6 -22.37 5.23 -11.98
N GLY A 7 -21.96 6.43 -12.36
CA GLY A 7 -21.07 6.68 -13.50
C GLY A 7 -19.59 6.61 -13.09
N THR A 8 -19.28 7.03 -11.86
CA THR A 8 -17.92 6.96 -11.30
C THR A 8 -17.96 6.37 -9.90
N VAL A 9 -17.13 5.38 -9.66
CA VAL A 9 -16.83 4.85 -8.33
C VAL A 9 -15.34 4.61 -8.28
N THR A 10 -14.62 5.43 -7.50
CA THR A 10 -13.18 5.34 -7.30
C THR A 10 -12.87 5.16 -5.82
N ILE A 11 -11.69 4.62 -5.51
CA ILE A 11 -11.25 4.38 -4.14
C ILE A 11 -9.81 4.84 -3.98
N ALA A 12 -9.49 5.44 -2.85
CA ALA A 12 -8.12 5.82 -2.49
C ALA A 12 -7.94 5.79 -0.97
N SER A 13 -6.72 5.65 -0.53
CA SER A 13 -6.28 5.80 0.86
C SER A 13 -5.57 7.14 1.04
N ASP A 14 -5.54 7.67 2.26
CA ASP A 14 -4.70 8.80 2.65
C ASP A 14 -3.26 8.38 3.00
N ASN A 15 -2.90 7.11 2.78
CA ASN A 15 -1.53 6.63 2.84
C ASN A 15 -0.64 7.32 1.79
N THR A 16 0.67 7.37 2.00
CA THR A 16 1.65 7.85 0.99
C THR A 16 1.50 7.13 -0.35
N TYR A 17 1.12 5.86 -0.32
CA TYR A 17 0.74 5.05 -1.48
C TYR A 17 -0.78 4.87 -1.46
N ASP A 18 -1.50 5.63 -2.25
CA ASP A 18 -2.97 5.74 -2.23
C ASP A 18 -3.74 4.44 -2.51
N HIS A 19 -3.06 3.44 -3.07
CA HIS A 19 -3.56 2.07 -3.27
C HIS A 19 -3.24 1.12 -2.09
N LEU A 20 -2.55 1.59 -1.03
CA LEU A 20 -2.27 0.83 0.18
C LEU A 20 -2.90 1.50 1.40
N ALA A 21 -3.24 0.73 2.42
CA ALA A 21 -3.73 1.26 3.68
C ALA A 21 -3.27 0.39 4.86
N THR A 22 -2.82 1.01 5.92
CA THR A 22 -2.49 0.35 7.19
C THR A 22 -3.40 0.85 8.32
N SER A 23 -3.19 0.36 9.54
CA SER A 23 -4.01 0.77 10.69
C SER A 23 -3.85 2.28 10.99
N GLY A 24 -4.95 2.99 10.98
CA GLY A 24 -5.04 4.45 11.15
C GLY A 24 -5.36 5.19 9.87
N ASP A 25 -5.05 4.63 8.71
CA ASP A 25 -5.34 5.26 7.42
C ASP A 25 -6.83 5.31 7.13
N VAL A 26 -7.24 6.30 6.36
CA VAL A 26 -8.63 6.52 5.95
C VAL A 26 -8.80 6.16 4.49
N ILE A 27 -9.65 5.17 4.22
CA ILE A 27 -10.06 4.81 2.86
C ILE A 27 -11.28 5.64 2.47
N THR A 28 -11.23 6.26 1.29
CA THR A 28 -12.28 7.10 0.71
C THR A 28 -12.79 6.49 -0.59
N LEU A 29 -14.10 6.21 -0.66
CA LEU A 29 -14.83 5.99 -1.92
C LEU A 29 -15.38 7.31 -2.41
N THR A 30 -15.17 7.63 -3.68
CA THR A 30 -15.83 8.73 -4.40
C THR A 30 -16.89 8.15 -5.32
N ILE A 31 -18.10 8.69 -5.24
CA ILE A 31 -19.30 8.17 -5.88
C ILE A 31 -19.95 9.30 -6.67
N VAL A 32 -20.14 9.11 -7.98
CA VAL A 32 -20.88 10.04 -8.84
C VAL A 32 -22.01 9.29 -9.52
N SER A 33 -23.24 9.76 -9.31
CA SER A 33 -24.45 9.17 -9.89
C SER A 33 -24.92 9.94 -11.14
N SER A 34 -25.72 9.27 -11.97
CA SER A 34 -26.30 9.86 -13.20
C SER A 34 -27.33 10.95 -12.93
N GLU A 35 -27.87 10.99 -11.73
CA GLU A 35 -28.89 11.93 -11.26
C GLU A 35 -28.79 12.09 -9.74
N ASN A 36 -29.54 13.04 -9.17
CA ASN A 36 -29.62 13.21 -7.72
C ASN A 36 -30.22 11.96 -7.04
N ILE A 37 -29.51 11.46 -6.04
CA ILE A 37 -29.91 10.29 -5.26
C ILE A 37 -30.11 10.65 -3.78
N ASN A 38 -30.87 9.83 -3.06
CA ASN A 38 -30.87 9.85 -1.61
C ASN A 38 -29.51 9.41 -1.08
N THR A 39 -29.21 9.72 0.19
CA THR A 39 -27.97 9.27 0.84
C THR A 39 -27.75 7.78 0.59
N PRO A 40 -26.69 7.39 -0.11
CA PRO A 40 -26.40 5.98 -0.39
C PRO A 40 -26.06 5.24 0.91
N THR A 41 -26.37 3.94 0.95
CA THR A 41 -25.85 3.07 2.00
C THR A 41 -24.59 2.39 1.49
N VAL A 42 -23.49 2.58 2.20
CA VAL A 42 -22.17 2.04 1.82
C VAL A 42 -21.66 1.11 2.91
N SER A 43 -21.24 -0.08 2.53
CA SER A 43 -20.39 -0.93 3.36
C SER A 43 -18.96 -0.97 2.80
N MET A 44 -17.98 -0.92 3.68
CA MET A 44 -16.55 -1.10 3.37
C MET A 44 -15.90 -1.97 4.45
N LEU A 45 -14.88 -2.73 4.07
CA LEU A 45 -14.15 -3.60 5.01
C LEU A 45 -15.12 -4.50 5.81
N GLY A 46 -16.13 -5.04 5.12
CA GLY A 46 -17.10 -6.00 5.68
C GLY A 46 -18.24 -5.41 6.50
N ALA A 47 -18.32 -4.09 6.70
CA ALA A 47 -19.40 -3.49 7.53
C ALA A 47 -19.81 -2.10 7.07
N THR A 48 -21.07 -1.73 7.35
CA THR A 48 -21.58 -0.34 7.26
C THR A 48 -21.18 0.50 8.47
N THR A 49 -20.99 -0.14 9.62
CA THR A 49 -20.56 0.51 10.86
C THR A 49 -19.19 1.16 10.69
N GLY A 50 -19.06 2.41 11.11
CA GLY A 50 -17.83 3.20 10.97
C GLY A 50 -17.59 3.74 9.57
N VAL A 51 -18.54 3.60 8.63
CA VAL A 51 -18.54 4.31 7.37
C VAL A 51 -19.27 5.64 7.55
N THR A 52 -18.62 6.74 7.17
CA THR A 52 -19.22 8.08 7.11
C THR A 52 -19.50 8.43 5.67
N VAL A 53 -20.76 8.68 5.34
CA VAL A 53 -21.18 9.09 4.00
C VAL A 53 -21.46 10.59 4.00
N THR A 54 -20.84 11.34 3.09
CA THR A 54 -20.95 12.79 3.00
C THR A 54 -21.37 13.19 1.59
N GLN A 55 -22.36 14.07 1.49
CA GLN A 55 -22.77 14.69 0.21
C GLN A 55 -21.74 15.72 -0.21
N GLY A 56 -21.39 15.72 -1.50
CA GLY A 56 -20.54 16.70 -2.13
C GLY A 56 -21.27 17.99 -2.54
N ALA A 57 -20.91 18.53 -3.70
CA ALA A 57 -21.48 19.78 -4.20
C ALA A 57 -23.00 19.71 -4.43
N ASP A 58 -23.50 18.54 -4.80
CA ASP A 58 -24.93 18.24 -4.98
C ASP A 58 -25.22 16.77 -4.65
N ALA A 59 -26.50 16.38 -4.73
CA ALA A 59 -26.94 15.03 -4.39
C ALA A 59 -26.60 13.96 -5.46
N SER A 60 -25.83 14.29 -6.48
CA SER A 60 -25.23 13.34 -7.41
C SER A 60 -23.78 12.98 -7.04
N ASN A 61 -23.16 13.75 -6.15
CA ASN A 61 -21.77 13.58 -5.72
C ASN A 61 -21.69 13.20 -4.25
N TRP A 62 -21.06 12.07 -3.94
CA TRP A 62 -20.94 11.54 -2.59
C TRP A 62 -19.54 11.03 -2.32
N THR A 63 -19.14 11.07 -1.05
CA THR A 63 -17.96 10.37 -0.56
C THR A 63 -18.35 9.45 0.59
N ALA A 64 -17.70 8.31 0.69
CA ALA A 64 -17.82 7.43 1.85
C ALA A 64 -16.44 7.11 2.40
N THR A 65 -16.21 7.40 3.67
CA THR A 65 -14.91 7.23 4.32
C THR A 65 -14.98 6.18 5.42
N LYS A 66 -13.89 5.44 5.59
CA LYS A 66 -13.71 4.50 6.70
C LYS A 66 -12.26 4.39 7.11
N THR A 67 -12.01 4.50 8.42
CA THR A 67 -10.66 4.30 8.98
C THR A 67 -10.36 2.81 9.10
N VAL A 68 -9.17 2.42 8.66
CA VAL A 68 -8.63 1.07 8.87
C VAL A 68 -8.25 0.91 10.34
N THR A 69 -8.63 -0.20 10.93
CA THR A 69 -8.30 -0.52 12.33
C THR A 69 -7.59 -1.86 12.42
N GLY A 70 -6.96 -2.15 13.56
CA GLY A 70 -6.31 -3.44 13.80
C GLY A 70 -7.22 -4.66 13.64
N GLY A 71 -8.55 -4.47 13.78
CA GLY A 71 -9.55 -5.54 13.61
C GLY A 71 -9.92 -5.88 12.16
N HIS A 72 -9.54 -5.06 11.18
CA HIS A 72 -9.76 -5.39 9.76
C HIS A 72 -8.73 -6.43 9.30
N SER A 73 -9.10 -7.27 8.34
CA SER A 73 -8.17 -8.23 7.71
C SER A 73 -7.33 -7.55 6.63
N ASP A 74 -6.13 -8.06 6.42
CA ASP A 74 -5.30 -7.69 5.28
C ASP A 74 -5.93 -8.20 3.98
N GLY A 75 -5.69 -7.50 2.87
CA GLY A 75 -6.21 -7.81 1.55
C GLY A 75 -6.97 -6.66 0.91
N THR A 76 -7.47 -6.91 -0.30
CA THR A 76 -8.18 -5.92 -1.10
C THR A 76 -9.46 -5.45 -0.41
N THR A 77 -9.68 -4.13 -0.36
CA THR A 77 -10.86 -3.52 0.22
C THR A 77 -12.12 -3.85 -0.59
N ALA A 78 -12.99 -4.69 -0.01
CA ALA A 78 -14.31 -4.94 -0.55
C ALA A 78 -15.29 -3.84 -0.11
N PHE A 79 -16.20 -3.46 -1.01
CA PHE A 79 -17.27 -2.52 -0.74
C PHE A 79 -18.59 -2.93 -1.41
N ASN A 80 -19.69 -2.36 -0.93
CA ASN A 80 -21.00 -2.45 -1.58
C ASN A 80 -21.75 -1.14 -1.39
N ILE A 81 -22.29 -0.60 -2.47
CA ILE A 81 -23.06 0.64 -2.51
C ILE A 81 -24.48 0.31 -2.95
N THR A 82 -25.48 0.65 -2.13
CA THR A 82 -26.89 0.62 -2.51
C THR A 82 -27.45 2.04 -2.48
N PHE A 83 -28.29 2.39 -3.44
CA PHE A 83 -28.79 3.75 -3.62
C PHE A 83 -30.15 3.77 -4.31
N ALA A 84 -30.85 4.88 -4.17
CA ALA A 84 -32.13 5.15 -4.83
C ALA A 84 -32.20 6.61 -5.26
N ASP A 85 -32.94 6.91 -6.33
CA ASP A 85 -33.25 8.29 -6.71
C ASP A 85 -34.12 9.00 -5.65
N ILE A 86 -34.34 10.29 -5.82
CA ILE A 86 -35.17 11.09 -4.91
C ILE A 86 -36.62 10.60 -4.88
N ALA A 87 -37.11 9.95 -5.94
CA ALA A 87 -38.43 9.37 -6.03
C ALA A 87 -38.57 7.98 -5.39
N GLY A 88 -37.45 7.41 -4.89
CA GLY A 88 -37.39 6.09 -4.23
C GLY A 88 -37.20 4.91 -5.19
N ASN A 89 -36.74 5.13 -6.43
CA ASN A 89 -36.43 4.05 -7.35
C ASN A 89 -35.01 3.55 -7.09
N ASN A 90 -34.86 2.28 -6.80
CA ASN A 90 -33.54 1.68 -6.52
C ASN A 90 -32.70 1.52 -7.80
N GLY A 91 -31.44 1.95 -7.73
CA GLY A 91 -30.41 1.56 -8.66
C GLY A 91 -29.89 0.13 -8.36
N SER A 92 -29.17 -0.45 -9.31
CA SER A 92 -28.46 -1.72 -9.06
C SER A 92 -27.30 -1.49 -8.11
N ALA A 93 -27.13 -2.38 -7.12
CA ALA A 93 -26.00 -2.31 -6.20
C ALA A 93 -24.66 -2.38 -6.96
N VAL A 94 -23.66 -1.62 -6.47
CA VAL A 94 -22.32 -1.55 -7.08
C VAL A 94 -21.28 -2.05 -6.10
N THR A 95 -20.46 -3.00 -6.56
CA THR A 95 -19.39 -3.65 -5.77
C THR A 95 -18.03 -3.61 -6.46
N SER A 96 -17.93 -2.91 -7.59
CA SER A 96 -16.72 -2.78 -8.39
C SER A 96 -16.44 -1.30 -8.73
N LEU A 97 -15.16 -0.97 -8.85
CA LEU A 97 -14.71 0.33 -9.30
C LEU A 97 -15.03 0.54 -10.78
N THR A 98 -15.08 1.81 -11.20
CA THR A 98 -15.23 2.20 -12.58
C THR A 98 -13.93 2.80 -13.10
N GLY A 99 -13.66 2.71 -14.41
CA GLY A 99 -12.53 3.39 -15.03
C GLY A 99 -11.17 2.69 -14.91
N GLY A 100 -11.11 1.50 -14.33
CA GLY A 100 -9.85 0.72 -14.21
C GLY A 100 -8.94 1.21 -13.09
N ASP A 101 -9.48 1.92 -12.09
CA ASP A 101 -8.73 2.30 -10.89
C ASP A 101 -8.28 1.07 -10.09
N ASP A 102 -7.10 1.18 -9.48
CA ASP A 102 -6.58 0.15 -8.59
C ASP A 102 -7.36 0.15 -7.26
N ALA A 103 -7.66 -1.06 -6.77
CA ALA A 103 -8.29 -1.20 -5.47
C ALA A 103 -7.29 -0.91 -4.35
N VAL A 104 -7.78 -0.35 -3.23
CA VAL A 104 -6.96 -0.20 -2.03
C VAL A 104 -6.78 -1.55 -1.34
N THR A 105 -5.54 -1.93 -1.09
CA THR A 105 -5.17 -3.12 -0.31
C THR A 105 -4.82 -2.71 1.12
N VAL A 106 -5.48 -3.33 2.09
CA VAL A 106 -5.09 -3.21 3.50
C VAL A 106 -3.92 -4.15 3.75
N ASP A 107 -2.83 -3.58 4.26
CA ASP A 107 -1.65 -4.32 4.67
C ASP A 107 -1.18 -3.80 6.04
N LYS A 108 -1.20 -4.67 7.03
CA LYS A 108 -0.79 -4.41 8.42
C LYS A 108 0.32 -5.36 8.86
N THR A 109 0.78 -6.19 7.94
CA THR A 109 1.90 -7.09 8.18
C THR A 109 3.15 -6.23 8.40
N ILE A 110 3.91 -6.56 9.44
CA ILE A 110 5.15 -5.85 9.73
C ILE A 110 6.29 -6.60 9.04
N PRO A 111 7.08 -5.92 8.20
CA PRO A 111 8.20 -6.57 7.53
C PRO A 111 9.24 -7.08 8.53
N THR A 112 9.78 -8.24 8.24
CA THR A 112 10.87 -8.85 9.01
C THR A 112 11.99 -9.29 8.08
N ILE A 113 13.23 -9.16 8.55
CA ILE A 113 14.38 -9.71 7.83
C ILE A 113 14.47 -11.21 8.12
N THR A 114 14.31 -12.02 7.08
CA THR A 114 14.35 -13.49 7.17
C THR A 114 15.76 -14.04 7.01
N THR A 115 16.60 -13.32 6.26
CA THR A 115 18.00 -13.68 6.05
C THR A 115 18.86 -12.43 6.03
N ALA A 116 20.01 -12.46 6.68
CA ALA A 116 21.06 -11.47 6.55
C ALA A 116 22.40 -12.17 6.47
N SER A 117 23.20 -11.86 5.46
CA SER A 117 24.57 -12.38 5.29
C SER A 117 25.50 -11.29 4.82
N ILE A 118 26.73 -11.32 5.26
CA ILE A 118 27.79 -10.39 4.85
C ILE A 118 28.95 -11.18 4.28
N ALA A 119 29.50 -10.72 3.16
CA ALA A 119 30.61 -11.37 2.48
C ALA A 119 31.51 -10.32 1.82
N SER A 120 32.77 -10.67 1.62
CA SER A 120 33.78 -9.91 0.87
C SER A 120 34.10 -10.61 -0.46
N ASN A 121 34.50 -9.84 -1.46
CA ASN A 121 35.05 -10.40 -2.70
C ASN A 121 36.57 -10.72 -2.60
N ASN A 122 37.11 -10.87 -1.39
CA ASN A 122 38.53 -11.22 -1.21
C ASN A 122 38.81 -12.65 -1.68
N SER A 123 39.88 -12.82 -2.46
CA SER A 123 40.25 -14.13 -3.01
C SER A 123 40.78 -15.14 -1.99
N SER A 124 41.12 -14.69 -0.76
CA SER A 124 41.63 -15.55 0.32
C SER A 124 40.51 -16.01 1.27
N GLY A 125 39.28 -15.53 1.07
CA GLY A 125 38.12 -15.89 1.86
C GLY A 125 37.13 -14.72 1.96
N ASP A 126 35.86 -15.02 1.94
CA ASP A 126 34.76 -14.04 1.99
C ASP A 126 34.56 -13.42 3.40
N GLU A 127 35.18 -13.99 4.41
CA GLU A 127 35.23 -13.45 5.79
C GLU A 127 36.35 -12.40 5.98
N LEU A 128 37.23 -12.23 4.99
CA LEU A 128 38.36 -11.31 5.03
C LEU A 128 38.10 -10.14 4.08
N ALA A 129 38.55 -8.96 4.46
CA ALA A 129 38.51 -7.80 3.60
C ALA A 129 39.79 -6.96 3.79
N VAL A 130 40.39 -6.54 2.68
CA VAL A 130 41.51 -5.60 2.65
C VAL A 130 41.09 -4.39 1.81
N PRO A 131 41.83 -3.27 1.91
CA PRO A 131 41.57 -2.11 1.08
C PRO A 131 41.40 -2.45 -0.39
N GLY A 132 40.32 -1.92 -1.01
CA GLY A 132 39.91 -2.22 -2.39
C GLY A 132 38.94 -3.38 -2.56
N ASN A 133 38.69 -4.17 -1.51
CA ASN A 133 37.61 -5.18 -1.57
C ASN A 133 36.23 -4.56 -1.47
N ILE A 134 35.23 -5.26 -2.03
CA ILE A 134 33.82 -4.94 -1.90
C ILE A 134 33.25 -5.82 -0.81
N ILE A 135 32.58 -5.21 0.16
CA ILE A 135 31.80 -5.91 1.17
C ILE A 135 30.34 -5.84 0.76
N THR A 136 29.67 -6.99 0.68
CA THR A 136 28.27 -7.11 0.33
C THR A 136 27.48 -7.61 1.53
N LEU A 137 26.49 -6.85 1.95
CA LEU A 137 25.45 -7.28 2.88
C LEU A 137 24.22 -7.68 2.04
N THR A 138 23.80 -8.92 2.17
CA THR A 138 22.56 -9.42 1.56
C THR A 138 21.50 -9.55 2.66
N ILE A 139 20.35 -8.94 2.45
CA ILE A 139 19.17 -9.13 3.32
C ILE A 139 17.99 -9.60 2.49
N VAL A 140 17.16 -10.44 3.09
CA VAL A 140 15.89 -10.90 2.52
C VAL A 140 14.80 -10.58 3.52
N ALA A 141 13.79 -9.85 3.09
CA ALA A 141 12.59 -9.60 3.86
C ALA A 141 11.48 -10.60 3.52
N ASN A 142 10.50 -10.76 4.41
CA ASN A 142 9.31 -11.61 4.18
C ASN A 142 8.28 -10.96 3.25
N GLU A 143 8.42 -9.67 2.96
CA GLU A 143 7.52 -8.87 2.14
C GLU A 143 8.26 -7.67 1.52
N ASP A 144 7.60 -6.94 0.64
CA ASP A 144 8.15 -5.73 0.04
C ASP A 144 8.41 -4.64 1.09
N ILE A 145 9.60 -4.09 1.07
CA ILE A 145 10.00 -3.01 1.98
C ILE A 145 10.43 -1.78 1.18
N VAL A 146 10.20 -0.60 1.76
CA VAL A 146 10.82 0.62 1.25
C VAL A 146 12.34 0.53 1.38
N GLU A 147 13.07 1.30 0.56
CA GLU A 147 14.54 1.32 0.60
C GLU A 147 15.05 1.53 2.04
N PRO A 148 15.72 0.53 2.65
CA PRO A 148 16.23 0.67 4.00
C PRO A 148 17.51 1.48 4.03
N THR A 149 17.75 2.15 5.15
CA THR A 149 19.03 2.80 5.41
C THR A 149 20.02 1.77 5.97
N VAL A 150 21.16 1.60 5.31
CA VAL A 150 22.19 0.63 5.68
C VAL A 150 23.51 1.34 5.95
N SER A 151 24.20 0.96 7.02
CA SER A 151 25.57 1.34 7.30
C SER A 151 26.42 0.09 7.53
N ILE A 152 27.62 0.05 6.93
CA ILE A 152 28.61 -1.00 7.15
C ILE A 152 29.88 -0.29 7.65
N ALA A 153 30.47 -0.76 8.75
CA ALA A 153 31.62 -0.15 9.41
C ALA A 153 31.47 1.37 9.62
N THR A 154 30.31 1.80 10.12
CA THR A 154 29.94 3.22 10.36
C THR A 154 29.84 4.11 9.11
N GLN A 155 29.96 3.56 7.93
CA GLN A 155 29.82 4.29 6.66
C GLN A 155 28.49 3.93 6.00
N SER A 156 27.88 4.92 5.31
CA SER A 156 26.67 4.68 4.52
C SER A 156 27.01 3.75 3.35
N ALA A 157 26.24 2.71 3.17
CA ALA A 157 26.37 1.77 2.04
C ALA A 157 25.54 2.25 0.84
N THR A 158 26.01 1.96 -0.37
CA THR A 158 25.18 2.11 -1.57
C THR A 158 24.20 0.95 -1.64
N VAL A 159 22.94 1.26 -1.79
CA VAL A 159 21.86 0.29 -1.84
C VAL A 159 21.57 -0.11 -3.29
N TYR A 160 21.52 -1.40 -3.57
CA TYR A 160 21.02 -1.94 -4.83
C TYR A 160 19.82 -2.83 -4.53
N ILE A 161 18.65 -2.47 -5.07
CA ILE A 161 17.42 -3.25 -4.92
C ILE A 161 17.34 -4.18 -6.13
N PHE A 162 17.31 -5.48 -5.89
CA PHE A 162 16.97 -6.49 -6.88
C PHE A 162 15.59 -7.03 -6.53
N SER A 163 14.55 -6.56 -7.21
CA SER A 163 13.22 -7.16 -7.12
C SER A 163 13.18 -8.37 -8.04
N ASP A 164 13.24 -9.56 -7.49
CA ASP A 164 12.70 -10.74 -8.16
C ASP A 164 11.23 -10.85 -7.74
N ALA A 165 10.33 -11.05 -8.71
CA ALA A 165 8.87 -11.07 -8.52
C ALA A 165 8.37 -12.16 -7.54
N GLN A 166 9.23 -12.87 -6.86
CA GLN A 166 8.93 -13.95 -5.94
C GLN A 166 9.64 -13.86 -4.57
N TYR A 167 10.65 -12.99 -4.43
CA TYR A 167 11.35 -12.75 -3.16
C TYR A 167 11.89 -11.32 -3.11
N CYS A 168 11.48 -10.53 -2.14
CA CYS A 168 12.09 -9.24 -1.83
C CYS A 168 13.49 -9.47 -1.26
N SER A 169 14.49 -9.57 -2.11
CA SER A 169 15.88 -9.58 -1.70
C SER A 169 16.53 -8.25 -2.03
N SER A 170 17.06 -7.56 -1.04
CA SER A 170 17.87 -6.37 -1.22
C SER A 170 19.33 -6.72 -0.98
N VAL A 171 20.17 -6.45 -1.97
CA VAL A 171 21.64 -6.64 -1.87
C VAL A 171 22.28 -5.29 -1.68
N TYR A 172 23.06 -5.13 -0.62
CA TYR A 172 23.79 -3.91 -0.30
C TYR A 172 25.28 -4.15 -0.48
N SER A 173 25.97 -3.30 -1.24
CA SER A 173 27.41 -3.40 -1.43
C SER A 173 28.11 -2.11 -1.04
N MET A 174 29.29 -2.23 -0.45
CA MET A 174 30.18 -1.14 -0.14
C MET A 174 31.61 -1.49 -0.56
N THR A 175 32.32 -0.52 -1.15
CA THR A 175 33.75 -0.67 -1.42
C THR A 175 34.57 -0.22 -0.21
N PHE A 176 35.46 -1.07 0.23
CA PHE A 176 36.34 -0.81 1.35
C PHE A 176 37.53 0.06 0.89
N ASN A 177 37.65 1.31 1.38
CA ASN A 177 38.75 2.21 1.15
C ASN A 177 39.65 2.31 2.38
N GLU A 178 40.97 2.44 2.20
CA GLU A 178 41.94 2.57 3.30
C GLU A 178 41.63 3.71 4.28
N SER A 179 40.93 4.75 3.82
CA SER A 179 40.60 5.92 4.66
C SER A 179 39.59 5.68 5.74
N ASN A 180 38.89 4.53 5.74
CA ASN A 180 37.68 4.27 6.59
C ASN A 180 37.89 3.14 7.59
N VAL A 181 39.10 2.57 7.71
CA VAL A 181 39.39 1.50 8.67
C VAL A 181 40.34 2.02 9.72
N THR A 182 39.82 2.29 10.90
CA THR A 182 40.62 2.33 12.13
C THR A 182 40.54 0.95 12.74
N ILE A 183 41.67 0.24 12.75
CA ILE A 183 41.87 -1.01 13.47
C ILE A 183 42.01 -0.72 14.96
#